data_9d77049ee31302d36f688a1d9bdf71de
#
_entry.id   9d77049ee31302d36f688a1d9bdf71de
#
_cell.length_a   1.000
_cell.length_b   1.000
_cell.length_c   1.000
_cell.angle_alpha   90.00
_cell.angle_beta   90.00
_cell.angle_gamma   90.00
#
_symmetry.space_group_name_H-M   'P 1'
#
loop_
_entity.id
_entity.type
_entity.pdbx_description
1 polymer ?
#
loop_
_entity_poly.entity_id
_entity_poly.type
_entity_poly.pdbx_seq_one_letter_code
_entity_poly.pdbx_strand_id
1 'polypeptide(L)'
;MEIKNHSRIIVIGIGPGSAGDITSAALDALRRCDVVVGYHGYFQYIKPYLSEGVPCVDSGMKREKERAEKAFDLAEEGKTVCVISSGDAGIYGMAPLVLEMKHQRRSAVIVEVIPGVSAFQKAA
;
A
#
# COMPACT_ATOMS: atom_id res chain seq x y z
N MET A 1 -1.00 -22.94 17.09
CA MET A 1 -0.55 -21.63 16.69
C MET A 1 -1.11 -21.26 15.34
N GLU A 2 -1.75 -20.14 15.31
CA GLU A 2 -2.37 -19.78 14.08
C GLU A 2 -1.48 -19.03 13.15
N ILE A 3 -1.60 -19.31 11.88
CA ILE A 3 -0.88 -18.58 10.87
C ILE A 3 -1.67 -17.33 10.55
N LYS A 4 -0.98 -16.22 10.56
CA LYS A 4 -1.61 -14.95 10.25
C LYS A 4 -1.68 -14.80 8.75
N ASN A 5 -2.68 -15.43 8.14
CA ASN A 5 -2.80 -15.39 6.70
C ASN A 5 -3.02 -14.00 6.17
N HIS A 6 -3.46 -13.08 7.01
CA HIS A 6 -3.70 -11.70 6.60
C HIS A 6 -2.55 -10.76 6.97
N SER A 7 -1.42 -11.30 7.46
CA SER A 7 -0.23 -10.49 7.72
C SER A 7 0.42 -10.16 6.40
N ARG A 8 0.10 -9.02 5.86
CA ARG A 8 0.44 -8.72 4.48
C ARG A 8 0.61 -7.23 4.27
N ILE A 9 1.55 -6.86 3.43
CA ILE A 9 1.72 -5.49 2.99
C ILE A 9 1.44 -5.44 1.51
N ILE A 10 0.54 -4.56 1.10
CA ILE A 10 0.20 -4.40 -0.31
C ILE A 10 0.57 -2.97 -0.69
N VAL A 11 1.60 -2.82 -1.52
CA VAL A 11 2.02 -1.51 -2.00
C VAL A 11 1.17 -1.18 -3.22
N ILE A 12 0.42 -0.10 -3.14
CA ILE A 12 -0.53 0.27 -4.19
C ILE A 12 -0.13 1.60 -4.78
N GLY A 13 0.02 1.63 -6.10
CA GLY A 13 0.27 2.86 -6.82
C GLY A 13 -1.04 3.51 -7.20
N ILE A 14 -1.13 4.81 -6.95
CA ILE A 14 -2.31 5.56 -7.32
C ILE A 14 -1.93 6.45 -8.49
N GLY A 15 -2.65 6.30 -9.59
CA GLY A 15 -2.39 7.10 -10.76
C GLY A 15 -2.59 8.58 -10.48
N PRO A 16 -1.90 9.42 -11.22
CA PRO A 16 -1.97 10.85 -10.95
C PRO A 16 -3.38 11.40 -11.13
N GLY A 17 -3.85 12.00 -10.06
CA GLY A 17 -4.97 12.91 -10.15
C GLY A 17 -6.34 12.32 -10.34
N SER A 18 -6.53 11.01 -10.23
CA SER A 18 -7.85 10.52 -10.54
C SER A 18 -8.19 9.23 -9.83
N ALA A 19 -9.31 9.27 -9.09
CA ALA A 19 -9.85 8.06 -8.49
C ALA A 19 -10.34 7.09 -9.54
N GLY A 20 -10.69 7.59 -10.72
CA GLY A 20 -11.15 6.72 -11.79
C GLY A 20 -10.07 5.84 -12.37
N ASP A 21 -8.83 6.11 -12.02
CA ASP A 21 -7.71 5.33 -12.55
C ASP A 21 -7.28 4.19 -11.65
N ILE A 22 -8.04 3.93 -10.61
CA ILE A 22 -7.69 2.84 -9.70
C ILE A 22 -8.05 1.50 -10.34
N THR A 23 -7.09 0.58 -10.38
CA THR A 23 -7.31 -0.72 -11.00
C THR A 23 -8.23 -1.59 -10.15
N SER A 24 -8.77 -2.63 -10.78
CA SER A 24 -9.61 -3.59 -10.05
C SER A 24 -8.84 -4.25 -8.92
N ALA A 25 -7.57 -4.59 -9.18
CA ALA A 25 -6.74 -5.22 -8.16
C ALA A 25 -6.54 -4.29 -6.97
N ALA A 26 -6.33 -3.00 -7.24
CA ALA A 26 -6.15 -2.03 -6.16
C ALA A 26 -7.44 -1.85 -5.37
N LEU A 27 -8.58 -1.81 -6.06
CA LEU A 27 -9.86 -1.70 -5.36
C LEU A 27 -10.10 -2.89 -4.45
N ASP A 28 -9.79 -4.08 -4.93
CA ASP A 28 -9.97 -5.28 -4.13
C ASP A 28 -9.08 -5.24 -2.90
N ALA A 29 -7.84 -4.81 -3.07
CA ALA A 29 -6.92 -4.72 -1.95
C ALA A 29 -7.40 -3.70 -0.92
N LEU A 30 -7.91 -2.55 -1.38
CA LEU A 30 -8.40 -1.52 -0.46
C LEU A 30 -9.60 -2.01 0.33
N ARG A 31 -10.45 -2.83 -0.28
CA ARG A 31 -11.59 -3.36 0.42
C ARG A 31 -11.22 -4.38 1.48
N ARG A 32 -10.08 -5.03 1.31
CA ARG A 32 -9.65 -6.08 2.22
C ARG A 32 -8.74 -5.60 3.34
N CYS A 33 -8.17 -4.41 3.22
CA CYS A 33 -7.14 -4.00 4.16
C CYS A 33 -7.71 -3.59 5.51
N ASP A 34 -6.88 -3.73 6.53
CA ASP A 34 -7.23 -3.35 7.88
C ASP A 34 -6.74 -1.95 8.22
N VAL A 35 -5.74 -1.47 7.51
CA VAL A 35 -5.18 -0.16 7.77
C VAL A 35 -4.45 0.31 6.51
N VAL A 36 -4.44 1.63 6.32
CA VAL A 36 -3.76 2.25 5.18
C VAL A 36 -2.66 3.15 5.72
N VAL A 37 -1.48 3.06 5.12
CA VAL A 37 -0.36 3.92 5.46
C VAL A 37 0.04 4.70 4.23
N GLY A 38 0.25 6.00 4.36
CA GLY A 38 0.67 6.81 3.23
C GLY A 38 0.67 8.28 3.56
N TYR A 39 0.84 9.10 2.54
CA TYR A 39 0.76 10.54 2.69
C TYR A 39 -0.71 10.94 2.72
N HIS A 40 -1.07 11.78 3.68
CA HIS A 40 -2.48 12.09 3.91
C HIS A 40 -3.15 12.72 2.69
N GLY A 41 -2.39 13.38 1.83
CA GLY A 41 -2.98 14.00 0.64
C GLY A 41 -3.61 13.01 -0.32
N TYR A 42 -3.25 11.74 -0.21
CA TYR A 42 -3.83 10.72 -1.09
C TYR A 42 -5.04 10.03 -0.49
N PHE A 43 -5.29 10.21 0.78
CA PHE A 43 -6.36 9.46 1.45
C PHE A 43 -7.73 9.79 0.88
N GLN A 44 -7.96 11.02 0.46
CA GLN A 44 -9.25 11.40 -0.09
C GLN A 44 -9.61 10.62 -1.34
N TYR A 45 -8.61 10.15 -2.07
CA TYR A 45 -8.87 9.41 -3.30
C TYR A 45 -9.23 7.95 -3.06
N ILE A 46 -8.90 7.43 -1.90
CA ILE A 46 -9.12 6.02 -1.63
C ILE A 46 -10.20 5.76 -0.59
N LYS A 47 -10.54 6.76 0.21
CA LYS A 47 -11.53 6.55 1.28
C LYS A 47 -12.84 5.95 0.83
N PRO A 48 -13.39 6.33 -0.34
CA PRO A 48 -14.65 5.73 -0.77
C PRO A 48 -14.58 4.22 -0.97
N TYR A 49 -13.38 3.69 -1.15
CA TYR A 49 -13.21 2.27 -1.44
C TYR A 49 -12.82 1.45 -0.22
N LEU A 50 -12.60 2.11 0.91
CA LEU A 50 -12.22 1.41 2.13
C LEU A 50 -13.44 0.91 2.85
N SER A 51 -13.26 -0.18 3.60
CA SER A 51 -14.30 -0.63 4.51
C SER A 51 -14.47 0.41 5.60
N GLU A 52 -15.66 0.42 6.18
CA GLU A 52 -15.98 1.39 7.20
C GLU A 52 -15.06 1.24 8.39
N GLY A 53 -14.52 2.35 8.88
CA GLY A 53 -13.71 2.33 10.08
C GLY A 53 -12.24 2.00 9.87
N VAL A 54 -11.81 1.85 8.62
CA VAL A 54 -10.40 1.54 8.37
C VAL A 54 -9.57 2.79 8.64
N PRO A 55 -8.57 2.71 9.54
CA PRO A 55 -7.73 3.86 9.83
C PRO A 55 -6.75 4.14 8.71
N CYS A 56 -6.48 5.42 8.51
CA CYS A 56 -5.49 5.87 7.55
C CYS A 56 -4.38 6.56 8.33
N VAL A 57 -3.19 6.01 8.27
CA VAL A 57 -2.05 6.50 9.04
C VAL A 57 -1.17 7.36 8.15
N ASP A 58 -1.01 8.62 8.51
CA ASP A 58 -0.19 9.54 7.74
C ASP A 58 1.28 9.30 8.07
N SER A 59 2.08 9.05 7.05
CA SER A 59 3.51 8.86 7.24
C SER A 59 4.32 10.08 6.80
N GLY A 60 3.64 11.11 6.31
CA GLY A 60 4.34 12.29 5.81
C GLY A 60 4.80 12.11 4.39
N MET A 61 5.12 13.23 3.76
CA MET A 61 5.60 13.24 2.38
C MET A 61 7.08 12.88 2.37
N LYS A 62 7.49 12.09 1.37
CA LYS A 62 8.90 11.76 1.17
C LYS A 62 9.53 11.00 2.34
N ARG A 63 8.72 10.27 3.06
CA ARG A 63 9.24 9.48 4.17
C ARG A 63 9.03 8.01 3.89
N GLU A 64 9.61 7.55 2.79
CA GLU A 64 9.40 6.18 2.34
C GLU A 64 9.91 5.16 3.34
N LYS A 65 11.07 5.42 3.95
CA LYS A 65 11.62 4.46 4.91
C LYS A 65 10.72 4.34 6.13
N GLU A 66 10.27 5.47 6.65
CA GLU A 66 9.40 5.44 7.82
C GLU A 66 8.05 4.83 7.49
N ARG A 67 7.58 5.07 6.27
CA ARG A 67 6.34 4.47 5.81
C ARG A 67 6.46 2.96 5.78
N ALA A 68 7.58 2.44 5.26
CA ALA A 68 7.79 1.02 5.21
C ALA A 68 7.90 0.43 6.61
N GLU A 69 8.62 1.11 7.50
CA GLU A 69 8.75 0.64 8.88
C GLU A 69 7.41 0.53 9.56
N LYS A 70 6.58 1.57 9.40
CA LYS A 70 5.26 1.55 10.02
C LYS A 70 4.40 0.44 9.44
N ALA A 71 4.50 0.21 8.14
CA ALA A 71 3.74 -0.85 7.51
C ALA A 71 4.11 -2.21 8.07
N PHE A 72 5.41 -2.46 8.26
CA PHE A 72 5.85 -3.73 8.82
C PHE A 72 5.41 -3.87 10.28
N ASP A 73 5.52 -2.79 11.05
CA ASP A 73 5.07 -2.86 12.44
C ASP A 73 3.61 -3.29 12.52
N LEU A 74 2.78 -2.71 11.68
CA LEU A 74 1.36 -3.04 11.70
C LEU A 74 1.08 -4.43 11.13
N ALA A 75 1.76 -4.78 10.05
CA ALA A 75 1.53 -6.08 9.43
C ALA A 75 1.97 -7.22 10.34
N GLU A 76 3.05 -7.00 11.09
CA GLU A 76 3.55 -8.03 11.99
C GLU A 76 2.61 -8.25 13.16
N GLU A 77 1.66 -7.35 13.36
CA GLU A 77 0.59 -7.56 14.34
C GLU A 77 -0.54 -8.42 13.78
N GLY A 78 -0.42 -8.84 12.54
CA GLY A 78 -1.43 -9.69 11.93
C GLY A 78 -2.40 -8.95 11.02
N LYS A 79 -2.05 -7.76 10.58
CA LYS A 79 -2.95 -6.94 9.78
C LYS A 79 -2.60 -6.98 8.31
N THR A 80 -3.59 -6.71 7.48
CA THR A 80 -3.39 -6.44 6.07
C THR A 80 -3.23 -4.94 5.92
N VAL A 81 -2.04 -4.51 5.50
CA VAL A 81 -1.68 -3.10 5.42
C VAL A 81 -1.55 -2.70 3.95
N CYS A 82 -2.27 -1.66 3.55
CA CYS A 82 -2.09 -1.08 2.24
C CYS A 82 -1.18 0.13 2.36
N VAL A 83 -0.12 0.16 1.56
CA VAL A 83 0.80 1.29 1.51
C VAL A 83 0.55 2.03 0.20
N ILE A 84 0.14 3.28 0.32
CA ILE A 84 -0.23 4.08 -0.86
C ILE A 84 0.97 4.86 -1.35
N SER A 85 1.25 4.72 -2.62
CA SER A 85 2.35 5.43 -3.28
C SER A 85 1.82 6.18 -4.48
N SER A 86 2.52 7.26 -4.83
CA SER A 86 2.11 8.05 -6.00
C SER A 86 2.62 7.37 -7.26
N GLY A 87 1.69 6.95 -8.09
CA GLY A 87 1.99 6.47 -9.43
C GLY A 87 3.17 5.50 -9.52
N ASP A 88 3.75 5.46 -10.69
CA ASP A 88 4.84 4.54 -10.95
C ASP A 88 6.11 4.93 -10.20
N ALA A 89 6.38 6.23 -10.12
CA ALA A 89 7.59 6.69 -9.44
C ALA A 89 7.59 6.27 -7.98
N GLY A 90 6.42 6.38 -7.33
CA GLY A 90 6.32 5.99 -5.93
C GLY A 90 6.48 4.49 -5.76
N ILE A 91 5.91 3.72 -6.67
CA ILE A 91 6.02 2.28 -6.58
C ILE A 91 7.45 1.81 -6.81
N TYR A 92 8.12 2.37 -7.79
CA TYR A 92 9.50 2.00 -8.05
C TYR A 92 10.42 2.39 -6.88
N GLY A 93 10.04 3.39 -6.10
CA GLY A 93 10.79 3.73 -4.91
C GLY A 93 10.42 2.87 -3.72
N MET A 94 9.14 2.59 -3.55
CA MET A 94 8.66 1.87 -2.38
C MET A 94 8.86 0.37 -2.45
N ALA A 95 8.65 -0.25 -3.61
CA ALA A 95 8.69 -1.69 -3.68
C ALA A 95 10.06 -2.25 -3.32
N PRO A 96 11.16 -1.76 -3.90
CA PRO A 96 12.46 -2.28 -3.50
C PRO A 96 12.75 -2.06 -2.03
N LEU A 97 12.35 -0.90 -1.50
CA LEU A 97 12.59 -0.59 -0.10
C LEU A 97 11.84 -1.54 0.82
N VAL A 98 10.59 -1.82 0.49
CA VAL A 98 9.80 -2.75 1.29
C VAL A 98 10.39 -4.15 1.24
N LEU A 99 10.80 -4.59 0.06
CA LEU A 99 11.39 -5.92 -0.08
C LEU A 99 12.71 -6.04 0.65
N GLU A 100 13.52 -4.99 0.59
CA GLU A 100 14.78 -4.98 1.32
C GLU A 100 14.54 -5.01 2.83
N MET A 101 13.56 -4.25 3.30
CA MET A 101 13.24 -4.22 4.71
C MET A 101 12.70 -5.57 5.19
N LYS A 102 11.91 -6.23 4.35
CA LYS A 102 11.43 -7.57 4.68
C LYS A 102 12.61 -8.50 4.90
N HIS A 103 13.60 -8.41 4.04
CA HIS A 103 14.79 -9.25 4.15
C HIS A 103 15.57 -8.93 5.43
N GLN A 104 15.77 -7.64 5.69
CA GLN A 104 16.52 -7.22 6.87
C GLN A 104 15.84 -7.64 8.16
N ARG A 105 14.52 -7.56 8.19
CA ARG A 105 13.75 -7.95 9.39
C ARG A 105 13.53 -9.44 9.48
N ARG A 106 13.84 -10.18 8.42
CA ARG A 106 13.52 -11.60 8.33
C ARG A 106 12.04 -11.80 8.62
N SER A 107 11.23 -10.94 8.03
CA SER A 107 9.80 -10.93 8.29
C SER A 107 9.09 -11.97 7.46
N ALA A 108 8.08 -12.60 8.04
CA ALA A 108 7.24 -13.55 7.31
C ALA A 108 6.07 -12.86 6.62
N VAL A 109 5.96 -11.55 6.74
CA VAL A 109 4.89 -10.81 6.11
C VAL A 109 4.95 -10.97 4.60
N ILE A 110 3.80 -11.21 3.99
CA ILE A 110 3.72 -11.33 2.54
C ILE A 110 3.65 -9.94 1.95
N VAL A 111 4.47 -9.68 0.93
CA VAL A 111 4.49 -8.38 0.27
C VAL A 111 3.97 -8.53 -1.16
N GLU A 112 2.98 -7.70 -1.49
CA GLU A 112 2.44 -7.63 -2.84
C GLU A 112 2.60 -6.21 -3.35
N VAL A 113 2.77 -6.07 -4.67
CA VAL A 113 2.89 -4.76 -5.30
C VAL A 113 1.84 -4.68 -6.39
N ILE A 114 0.99 -3.67 -6.32
CA ILE A 114 -0.06 -3.47 -7.31
C ILE A 114 0.18 -2.10 -7.94
N PRO A 115 0.64 -2.07 -9.18
CA PRO A 115 0.89 -0.79 -9.86
C PRO A 115 -0.42 -0.10 -10.19
N GLY A 116 -0.35 1.22 -10.29
CA GLY A 116 -1.49 1.97 -10.77
C GLY A 116 -1.69 1.77 -12.25
N VAL A 117 -2.64 2.49 -12.80
CA VAL A 117 -2.86 2.44 -14.25
C VAL A 117 -1.65 3.04 -14.93
N SER A 118 -1.01 2.26 -15.78
CA SER A 118 0.18 2.73 -16.45
C SER A 118 -0.21 3.49 -17.72
N ALA A 119 0.67 4.40 -18.10
CA ALA A 119 0.47 5.13 -19.36
C ALA A 119 0.47 4.17 -20.54
N PHE A 120 1.21 3.10 -20.42
CA PHE A 120 1.25 2.09 -21.45
C PHE A 120 -0.13 1.50 -21.72
N GLN A 121 -0.84 1.17 -20.67
CA GLN A 121 -2.17 0.59 -20.80
C GLN A 121 -3.12 1.57 -21.44
N LYS A 122 -3.00 2.84 -21.11
CA LYS A 122 -3.87 3.85 -21.68
C LYS A 122 -3.58 4.08 -23.15
N ALA A 123 -2.34 3.90 -23.54
CA ALA A 123 -1.97 4.10 -24.91
C ALA A 123 -2.46 2.98 -25.82
N ALA A 124 -2.65 1.84 -25.25
CA ALA A 124 -3.14 0.71 -26.03
C ALA A 124 -4.60 0.88 -26.35
#